data_05866121a4603d4923f1fcf085e9ec92
#
_entry.id   05866121a4603d4923f1fcf085e9ec92
#
_cell.length_a   1.000
_cell.length_b   1.000
_cell.length_c   1.000
_cell.angle_alpha   90.00
_cell.angle_beta   90.00
_cell.angle_gamma   90.00
#
_symmetry.space_group_name_H-M   'P 1'
#
loop_
_entity.id
_entity.type
_entity.pdbx_description
1 polymer ?
#
loop_
_entity_poly.entity_id
_entity_poly.type
_entity_poly.pdbx_seq_one_letter_code
_entity_poly.pdbx_strand_id
1 'polypeptide(L)'
;LSKVREMAVNLEALGYSIEEFSSHLSSLLDKEIEMQYEVNDNGSDSVKLMTIHKSKGLEYPVCYFSGLYKKFNISDLKERFLYDKTYGIIAPYFNEGIGEVIWKDLVRDKYLKEEISEKIRLFYVALTRAREKMIMVLPGCDKEDRLSSATVLSDTIKKNFRTLGDMIDFISFRLSAYEKKVSLTDDVSNEHP
;
A
#
# COMPACT_ATOMS: atom_id res chain seq x y z
N LEU A 1 8.51 14.70 -22.83
CA LEU A 1 9.18 15.04 -24.10
C LEU A 1 10.59 14.46 -24.21
N SER A 2 11.44 14.48 -23.15
CA SER A 2 12.80 13.93 -23.19
C SER A 2 12.83 12.42 -23.52
N LYS A 3 11.94 11.64 -22.94
CA LYS A 3 11.85 10.18 -23.16
C LYS A 3 11.43 9.82 -24.60
N VAL A 4 10.46 10.58 -25.15
CA VAL A 4 10.03 10.40 -26.55
C VAL A 4 11.18 10.73 -27.51
N ARG A 5 11.97 11.77 -27.21
CA ARG A 5 13.15 12.12 -27.98
C ARG A 5 14.23 11.03 -27.90
N GLU A 6 14.51 10.52 -26.72
CA GLU A 6 15.45 9.42 -26.50
C GLU A 6 15.02 8.15 -27.27
N MET A 7 13.73 7.83 -27.23
CA MET A 7 13.14 6.71 -27.96
C MET A 7 13.26 6.91 -29.49
N ALA A 8 13.03 8.15 -29.97
CA ALA A 8 13.21 8.47 -31.39
C ALA A 8 14.66 8.26 -31.83
N VAL A 9 15.64 8.74 -31.07
CA VAL A 9 17.07 8.57 -31.36
C VAL A 9 17.46 7.10 -31.37
N ASN A 10 16.98 6.32 -30.40
CA ASN A 10 17.29 4.90 -30.33
C ASN A 10 16.68 4.10 -31.51
N LEU A 11 15.44 4.43 -31.92
CA LEU A 11 14.80 3.78 -33.07
C LEU A 11 15.41 4.21 -34.40
N GLU A 12 15.82 5.46 -34.53
CA GLU A 12 16.60 5.94 -35.69
C GLU A 12 17.93 5.18 -35.82
N ALA A 13 18.64 4.97 -34.72
CA ALA A 13 19.86 4.17 -34.70
C ALA A 13 19.65 2.70 -35.12
N LEU A 14 18.44 2.18 -34.95
CA LEU A 14 18.02 0.85 -35.41
C LEU A 14 17.48 0.83 -36.84
N GLY A 15 17.49 1.98 -37.53
CA GLY A 15 17.07 2.10 -38.94
C GLY A 15 15.55 2.31 -39.12
N TYR A 16 14.81 2.67 -38.10
CA TYR A 16 13.37 2.97 -38.20
C TYR A 16 13.14 4.31 -38.87
N SER A 17 12.17 4.36 -39.76
CA SER A 17 11.69 5.60 -40.38
C SER A 17 10.76 6.40 -39.43
N ILE A 18 10.50 7.66 -39.77
CA ILE A 18 9.56 8.50 -39.02
C ILE A 18 8.15 7.88 -39.01
N GLU A 19 7.74 7.25 -40.09
CA GLU A 19 6.42 6.61 -40.22
C GLU A 19 6.29 5.41 -39.30
N GLU A 20 7.32 4.56 -39.24
CA GLU A 20 7.41 3.42 -38.34
C GLU A 20 7.44 3.86 -36.86
N PHE A 21 8.17 4.94 -36.56
CA PHE A 21 8.17 5.54 -35.24
C PHE A 21 6.79 6.06 -34.84
N SER A 22 6.08 6.75 -35.72
CA SER A 22 4.71 7.22 -35.48
C SER A 22 3.75 6.07 -35.25
N SER A 23 3.84 5.01 -36.06
CA SER A 23 3.04 3.80 -35.91
C SER A 23 3.33 3.08 -34.58
N HIS A 24 4.60 3.04 -34.16
CA HIS A 24 5.01 2.48 -32.88
C HIS A 24 4.43 3.26 -31.71
N LEU A 25 4.47 4.61 -31.75
CA LEU A 25 3.86 5.46 -30.71
C LEU A 25 2.35 5.26 -30.63
N SER A 26 1.66 5.19 -31.77
CA SER A 26 0.22 4.90 -31.81
C SER A 26 -0.11 3.56 -31.19
N SER A 27 0.68 2.53 -31.49
CA SER A 27 0.51 1.20 -30.90
C SER A 27 0.73 1.18 -29.39
N LEU A 28 1.64 2.00 -28.85
CA LEU A 28 1.86 2.15 -27.40
C LEU A 28 0.68 2.83 -26.71
N LEU A 29 0.08 3.85 -27.36
CA LEU A 29 -1.12 4.53 -26.87
C LEU A 29 -2.33 3.62 -26.86
N ASP A 30 -2.55 2.85 -27.96
CA ASP A 30 -3.68 1.91 -28.08
C ASP A 30 -3.62 0.78 -27.05
N LYS A 31 -2.41 0.39 -26.63
CA LYS A 31 -2.19 -0.65 -25.63
C LYS A 31 -2.16 -0.13 -24.21
N GLU A 32 -2.40 1.15 -23.98
CA GLU A 32 -2.32 1.80 -22.66
C GLU A 32 -1.02 1.42 -21.88
N ILE A 33 0.10 1.26 -22.59
CA ILE A 33 1.36 0.88 -21.99
C ILE A 33 1.91 2.08 -21.20
N GLU A 34 1.94 1.96 -19.88
CA GLU A 34 2.60 2.94 -19.02
C GLU A 34 4.11 2.92 -19.24
N MET A 35 4.63 4.00 -19.79
CA MET A 35 6.07 4.19 -19.89
C MET A 35 6.62 4.59 -18.52
N GLN A 36 7.42 3.70 -17.92
CA GLN A 36 8.12 4.04 -16.69
C GLN A 36 9.15 5.14 -16.96
N TYR A 37 8.96 6.25 -16.27
CA TYR A 37 9.86 7.40 -16.35
C TYR A 37 10.83 7.34 -15.17
N GLU A 38 12.07 6.95 -15.44
CA GLU A 38 13.15 7.12 -14.47
C GLU A 38 13.64 8.57 -14.55
N VAL A 39 13.31 9.35 -13.53
CA VAL A 39 13.96 10.64 -13.33
C VAL A 39 15.37 10.33 -12.88
N ASN A 40 16.37 10.66 -13.71
CA ASN A 40 17.77 10.63 -13.29
C ASN A 40 17.95 11.64 -12.15
N ASP A 41 17.99 11.12 -10.94
CA ASP A 41 18.10 11.89 -9.69
C ASP A 41 19.56 12.30 -9.45
N ASN A 42 20.10 13.10 -10.35
CA ASN A 42 21.46 13.64 -10.22
C ASN A 42 21.46 14.81 -9.21
N GLY A 43 21.13 14.50 -7.92
CA GLY A 43 21.31 15.45 -6.84
C GLY A 43 20.32 16.62 -6.80
N SER A 44 19.18 16.54 -7.49
CA SER A 44 18.13 17.55 -7.40
C SER A 44 17.39 17.48 -6.06
N ASP A 45 17.09 18.62 -5.50
CA ASP A 45 16.19 18.75 -4.35
C ASP A 45 14.77 18.34 -4.79
N SER A 46 14.42 17.06 -4.58
CA SER A 46 13.20 16.48 -5.10
C SER A 46 12.50 15.60 -4.07
N VAL A 47 11.16 15.59 -4.11
CA VAL A 47 10.34 14.69 -3.32
C VAL A 47 10.27 13.33 -4.01
N LYS A 48 10.67 12.27 -3.31
CA LYS A 48 10.66 10.90 -3.81
C LYS A 48 9.36 10.19 -3.40
N LEU A 49 8.59 9.77 -4.40
CA LEU A 49 7.41 8.94 -4.19
C LEU A 49 7.74 7.48 -4.47
N MET A 50 7.53 6.61 -3.48
CA MET A 50 7.86 5.20 -3.62
C MET A 50 7.01 4.31 -2.72
N THR A 51 7.03 3.01 -2.99
CA THR A 51 6.40 2.02 -2.09
C THR A 51 7.31 1.74 -0.89
N ILE A 52 6.72 1.25 0.21
CA ILE A 52 7.49 0.85 1.41
C ILE A 52 8.55 -0.21 1.05
N HIS A 53 8.23 -1.15 0.14
CA HIS A 53 9.18 -2.17 -0.28
C HIS A 53 10.41 -1.58 -0.98
N LYS A 54 10.21 -0.58 -1.85
CA LYS A 54 11.32 0.13 -2.52
C LYS A 54 12.15 0.97 -1.54
N SER A 55 11.58 1.39 -0.42
CA SER A 55 12.30 2.17 0.60
C SER A 55 13.16 1.32 1.53
N LYS A 56 13.08 -0.02 1.45
CA LYS A 56 13.86 -0.91 2.31
C LYS A 56 15.36 -0.68 2.12
N GLY A 57 16.08 -0.43 3.22
CA GLY A 57 17.52 -0.13 3.20
C GLY A 57 17.87 1.33 2.94
N LEU A 58 16.89 2.17 2.60
CA LEU A 58 17.09 3.61 2.41
C LEU A 58 16.62 4.38 3.63
N GLU A 59 17.18 5.58 3.85
CA GLU A 59 16.77 6.48 4.92
C GLU A 59 16.61 7.89 4.36
N TYR A 60 15.63 8.61 4.91
CA TYR A 60 15.29 9.96 4.48
C TYR A 60 15.14 10.89 5.69
N PRO A 61 15.54 12.17 5.61
CA PRO A 61 15.37 13.10 6.72
C PRO A 61 13.92 13.20 7.16
N VAL A 62 13.01 13.39 6.21
CA VAL A 62 11.55 13.48 6.45
C VAL A 62 10.82 12.49 5.61
N CYS A 63 9.93 11.72 6.21
CA CYS A 63 9.04 10.78 5.51
C CYS A 63 7.58 11.17 5.71
N TYR A 64 6.84 11.17 4.60
CA TYR A 64 5.40 11.33 4.58
C TYR A 64 4.75 9.98 4.33
N PHE A 65 3.92 9.51 5.25
CA PHE A 65 3.23 8.24 5.09
C PHE A 65 1.72 8.48 4.99
N SER A 66 1.18 8.26 3.80
CA SER A 66 -0.23 8.41 3.48
C SER A 66 -0.91 7.07 3.23
N GLY A 67 -2.24 7.07 3.11
CA GLY A 67 -2.99 5.87 2.76
C GLY A 67 -3.15 4.85 3.90
N LEU A 68 -2.92 5.25 5.14
CA LEU A 68 -3.03 4.41 6.34
C LEU A 68 -4.44 3.87 6.55
N TYR A 69 -5.46 4.50 5.96
CA TYR A 69 -6.87 4.10 6.01
C TYR A 69 -7.24 2.99 5.02
N LYS A 70 -6.33 2.64 4.10
CA LYS A 70 -6.61 1.58 3.11
C LYS A 70 -6.74 0.24 3.81
N LYS A 71 -7.85 -0.44 3.55
CA LYS A 71 -8.10 -1.78 4.07
C LYS A 71 -7.09 -2.79 3.50
N PHE A 72 -6.68 -3.71 4.33
CA PHE A 72 -5.87 -4.85 3.87
C PHE A 72 -6.66 -5.68 2.86
N ASN A 73 -6.00 -6.09 1.79
CA ASN A 73 -6.60 -7.03 0.86
C ASN A 73 -6.53 -8.44 1.46
N ILE A 74 -7.68 -8.98 1.79
CA ILE A 74 -7.85 -10.34 2.31
C ILE A 74 -8.81 -11.14 1.42
N SER A 75 -8.93 -10.76 0.13
CA SER A 75 -9.82 -11.43 -0.84
C SER A 75 -9.50 -12.92 -0.95
N ASP A 76 -8.23 -13.26 -0.99
CA ASP A 76 -7.75 -14.64 -1.15
C ASP A 76 -8.24 -15.57 -0.03
N LEU A 77 -8.44 -15.02 1.18
CA LEU A 77 -8.99 -15.77 2.32
C LEU A 77 -10.51 -16.00 2.21
N LYS A 78 -11.20 -15.32 1.29
CA LYS A 78 -12.64 -15.47 1.03
C LYS A 78 -12.94 -16.44 -0.11
N GLU A 79 -11.90 -16.88 -0.81
CA GLU A 79 -12.05 -17.82 -1.90
C GLU A 79 -12.74 -19.12 -1.47
N ARG A 80 -13.47 -19.73 -2.42
CA ARG A 80 -14.19 -20.97 -2.18
C ARG A 80 -13.24 -22.14 -1.86
N PHE A 81 -12.09 -22.16 -2.52
CA PHE A 81 -11.01 -23.13 -2.31
C PHE A 81 -9.82 -22.44 -1.67
N LEU A 82 -9.25 -23.05 -0.63
CA LEU A 82 -8.02 -22.60 -0.01
C LEU A 82 -6.95 -23.67 -0.19
N TYR A 83 -5.71 -23.25 -0.36
CA TYR A 83 -4.56 -24.13 -0.38
C TYR A 83 -3.67 -23.85 0.83
N ASP A 84 -3.34 -24.90 1.57
CA ASP A 84 -2.36 -24.86 2.66
C ASP A 84 -1.27 -25.89 2.42
N LYS A 85 -0.02 -25.52 2.69
CA LYS A 85 1.14 -26.41 2.47
C LYS A 85 1.06 -27.71 3.29
N THR A 86 0.39 -27.68 4.44
CA THR A 86 0.29 -28.81 5.36
C THR A 86 -0.96 -29.66 5.08
N TYR A 87 -2.08 -28.98 4.75
CA TYR A 87 -3.38 -29.63 4.61
C TYR A 87 -3.81 -29.83 3.16
N GLY A 88 -3.04 -29.29 2.20
CA GLY A 88 -3.38 -29.39 0.78
C GLY A 88 -4.54 -28.49 0.39
N ILE A 89 -5.38 -28.94 -0.54
CA ILE A 89 -6.54 -28.20 -1.04
C ILE A 89 -7.71 -28.41 -0.11
N ILE A 90 -8.25 -27.33 0.42
CA ILE A 90 -9.42 -27.29 1.28
C ILE A 90 -10.60 -26.84 0.44
N ALA A 91 -11.51 -27.79 0.17
CA ALA A 91 -12.72 -27.60 -0.63
C ALA A 91 -13.95 -27.51 0.28
N PRO A 92 -15.03 -26.85 -0.14
CA PRO A 92 -16.29 -26.91 0.55
C PRO A 92 -16.86 -28.33 0.51
N TYR A 93 -17.65 -28.68 1.51
CA TYR A 93 -18.35 -29.96 1.59
C TYR A 93 -19.66 -29.89 0.80
N PHE A 94 -19.95 -30.91 0.01
CA PHE A 94 -21.16 -31.01 -0.81
C PHE A 94 -22.02 -32.18 -0.30
N ASN A 95 -23.02 -31.88 0.53
CA ASN A 95 -24.06 -32.83 0.91
C ASN A 95 -25.36 -32.08 1.13
N GLU A 96 -26.39 -32.33 0.30
CA GLU A 96 -27.69 -31.63 0.34
C GLU A 96 -27.60 -30.09 0.30
N GLY A 97 -26.44 -29.54 -0.08
CA GLY A 97 -26.09 -28.13 -0.11
C GLY A 97 -24.60 -27.91 -0.06
N ILE A 98 -24.19 -26.64 -0.04
CA ILE A 98 -22.78 -26.26 0.08
C ILE A 98 -22.52 -25.90 1.54
N GLY A 99 -21.71 -26.73 2.23
CA GLY A 99 -21.26 -26.48 3.60
C GLY A 99 -19.78 -26.08 3.64
N GLU A 100 -19.41 -25.22 4.58
CA GLU A 100 -18.01 -24.94 4.86
C GLU A 100 -17.43 -25.95 5.83
N VAL A 101 -16.18 -26.35 5.62
CA VAL A 101 -15.48 -27.29 6.49
C VAL A 101 -14.77 -26.51 7.59
N ILE A 102 -14.83 -26.99 8.82
CA ILE A 102 -14.18 -26.35 9.99
C ILE A 102 -12.69 -26.08 9.78
N TRP A 103 -12.02 -26.93 9.00
CA TRP A 103 -10.63 -26.75 8.60
C TRP A 103 -10.39 -25.47 7.81
N LYS A 104 -11.38 -25.03 7.03
CA LYS A 104 -11.30 -23.78 6.27
C LYS A 104 -11.21 -22.57 7.20
N ASP A 105 -11.98 -22.57 8.27
CA ASP A 105 -11.94 -21.48 9.25
C ASP A 105 -10.63 -21.47 10.05
N LEU A 106 -10.11 -22.64 10.42
CA LEU A 106 -8.82 -22.72 11.09
C LEU A 106 -7.67 -22.25 10.22
N VAL A 107 -7.66 -22.64 8.94
CA VAL A 107 -6.64 -22.21 7.99
C VAL A 107 -6.78 -20.72 7.67
N ARG A 108 -8.01 -20.23 7.50
CA ARG A 108 -8.28 -18.79 7.33
C ARG A 108 -7.75 -17.98 8.51
N ASP A 109 -7.98 -18.43 9.73
CA ASP A 109 -7.49 -17.81 10.97
C ASP A 109 -5.95 -17.76 11.01
N LYS A 110 -5.30 -18.84 10.61
CA LYS A 110 -3.84 -18.92 10.51
C LYS A 110 -3.30 -17.90 9.53
N TYR A 111 -3.81 -17.90 8.30
CA TYR A 111 -3.37 -16.97 7.26
C TYR A 111 -3.68 -15.51 7.60
N LEU A 112 -4.82 -15.23 8.24
CA LEU A 112 -5.14 -13.88 8.70
C LEU A 112 -4.11 -13.39 9.72
N LYS A 113 -3.69 -14.24 10.64
CA LYS A 113 -2.63 -13.90 11.61
C LYS A 113 -1.29 -13.64 10.94
N GLU A 114 -0.93 -14.47 9.97
CA GLU A 114 0.31 -14.33 9.19
C GLU A 114 0.29 -13.02 8.40
N GLU A 115 -0.82 -12.72 7.71
CA GLU A 115 -0.98 -11.50 6.92
C GLU A 115 -0.88 -10.24 7.80
N ILE A 116 -1.59 -10.20 8.94
CA ILE A 116 -1.51 -9.07 9.87
C ILE A 116 -0.09 -8.92 10.44
N SER A 117 0.58 -10.02 10.75
CA SER A 117 1.96 -9.99 11.22
C SER A 117 2.90 -9.40 10.19
N GLU A 118 2.68 -9.73 8.90
CA GLU A 118 3.45 -9.15 7.80
C GLU A 118 3.15 -7.64 7.62
N LYS A 119 1.89 -7.21 7.78
CA LYS A 119 1.54 -5.77 7.76
C LYS A 119 2.21 -5.01 8.90
N ILE A 120 2.29 -5.61 10.09
CA ILE A 120 3.01 -5.01 11.23
C ILE A 120 4.50 -4.86 10.92
N ARG A 121 5.14 -5.90 10.33
CA ARG A 121 6.55 -5.82 9.92
C ARG A 121 6.77 -4.74 8.87
N LEU A 122 5.89 -4.68 7.87
CA LEU A 122 5.95 -3.67 6.82
C LEU A 122 5.79 -2.26 7.39
N PHE A 123 4.88 -2.09 8.33
CA PHE A 123 4.69 -0.83 9.04
C PHE A 123 5.93 -0.42 9.84
N TYR A 124 6.53 -1.36 10.57
CA TYR A 124 7.80 -1.13 11.24
C TYR A 124 8.90 -0.67 10.26
N VAL A 125 9.02 -1.33 9.11
CA VAL A 125 9.97 -0.91 8.06
C VAL A 125 9.69 0.53 7.63
N ALA A 126 8.43 0.90 7.40
CA ALA A 126 8.07 2.26 7.01
C ALA A 126 8.46 3.29 8.10
N LEU A 127 8.14 3.00 9.36
CA LEU A 127 8.45 3.91 10.48
C LEU A 127 9.96 4.12 10.67
N THR A 128 10.76 3.12 10.37
CA THR A 128 12.23 3.21 10.48
C THR A 128 12.92 3.87 9.30
N ARG A 129 12.18 4.39 8.32
CA ARG A 129 12.78 5.11 7.15
C ARG A 129 13.08 6.57 7.45
N ALA A 130 12.39 7.17 8.40
CA ALA A 130 12.61 8.57 8.76
C ALA A 130 13.77 8.70 9.75
N ARG A 131 14.73 9.56 9.44
CA ARG A 131 15.84 9.90 10.32
C ARG A 131 15.46 10.96 11.34
N GLU A 132 14.70 11.97 10.91
CA GLU A 132 14.38 13.15 11.73
C GLU A 132 12.88 13.24 12.02
N LYS A 133 12.04 13.09 11.00
CA LYS A 133 10.59 13.31 11.14
C LYS A 133 9.76 12.35 10.29
N MET A 134 8.83 11.68 10.95
CA MET A 134 7.77 10.90 10.30
C MET A 134 6.44 11.66 10.41
N ILE A 135 5.79 11.89 9.27
CA ILE A 135 4.48 12.53 9.21
C ILE A 135 3.47 11.49 8.71
N MET A 136 2.50 11.17 9.55
CA MET A 136 1.44 10.22 9.24
C MET A 136 0.12 10.97 9.08
N VAL A 137 -0.58 10.71 7.97
CA VAL A 137 -1.86 11.36 7.66
C VAL A 137 -2.98 10.35 7.81
N LEU A 138 -3.89 10.65 8.73
CA LEU A 138 -5.07 9.86 9.02
C LEU A 138 -6.32 10.71 8.74
N PRO A 139 -7.41 10.13 8.21
CA PRO A 139 -8.69 10.81 8.20
C PRO A 139 -9.12 11.05 9.64
N GLY A 140 -9.67 12.23 9.91
CA GLY A 140 -10.24 12.54 11.22
C GLY A 140 -11.33 11.53 11.54
N CYS A 141 -11.25 10.90 12.68
CA CYS A 141 -12.26 9.99 13.18
C CYS A 141 -12.66 10.42 14.59
N ASP A 142 -13.92 10.85 14.73
CA ASP A 142 -14.52 11.11 16.03
C ASP A 142 -14.94 9.79 16.70
N LYS A 143 -13.96 8.88 16.87
CA LYS A 143 -14.21 7.65 17.62
C LYS A 143 -14.06 7.95 19.10
N GLU A 144 -15.21 8.10 19.79
CA GLU A 144 -15.26 8.15 21.25
C GLU A 144 -14.84 6.82 21.91
N ASP A 145 -14.87 5.71 21.17
CA ASP A 145 -14.50 4.37 21.65
C ASP A 145 -13.03 4.03 21.32
N ARG A 146 -12.11 4.78 21.85
CA ARG A 146 -10.70 4.36 21.86
C ARG A 146 -10.53 3.30 22.94
N LEU A 147 -10.14 2.10 22.56
CA LEU A 147 -9.74 1.00 23.47
C LEU A 147 -8.54 1.45 24.31
N SER A 148 -8.82 2.13 25.40
CA SER A 148 -7.91 3.07 26.08
C SER A 148 -6.94 2.43 27.07
N SER A 149 -6.81 1.10 27.19
CA SER A 149 -6.02 0.57 28.32
C SER A 149 -5.28 -0.75 28.10
N ALA A 150 -5.26 -1.34 26.94
CA ALA A 150 -4.54 -2.59 26.75
C ALA A 150 -3.03 -2.32 26.61
N THR A 151 -2.28 -2.62 27.64
CA THR A 151 -0.81 -2.51 27.66
C THR A 151 -0.14 -3.55 26.77
N VAL A 152 -0.86 -4.65 26.46
CA VAL A 152 -0.36 -5.75 25.65
C VAL A 152 -1.29 -6.02 24.47
N LEU A 153 -0.71 -6.08 23.28
CA LEU A 153 -1.41 -6.41 22.04
C LEU A 153 -1.69 -7.90 21.98
N SER A 154 -2.90 -8.32 22.42
CA SER A 154 -3.32 -9.72 22.30
C SER A 154 -3.61 -10.13 20.86
N ASP A 155 -3.54 -11.43 20.57
CA ASP A 155 -3.84 -11.96 19.24
C ASP A 155 -5.29 -11.69 18.82
N THR A 156 -6.21 -11.62 19.77
CA THR A 156 -7.62 -11.27 19.51
C THR A 156 -7.74 -9.82 19.00
N ILE A 157 -6.99 -8.88 19.58
CA ILE A 157 -6.98 -7.48 19.15
C ILE A 157 -6.35 -7.35 17.78
N LYS A 158 -5.22 -8.04 17.53
CA LYS A 158 -4.55 -8.04 16.21
C LYS A 158 -5.47 -8.46 15.09
N LYS A 159 -6.30 -9.49 15.30
CA LYS A 159 -7.27 -9.98 14.30
C LYS A 159 -8.31 -8.93 13.88
N ASN A 160 -8.53 -7.91 14.69
CA ASN A 160 -9.49 -6.84 14.39
C ASN A 160 -8.91 -5.73 13.52
N PHE A 161 -7.60 -5.66 13.35
CA PHE A 161 -6.97 -4.69 12.48
C PHE A 161 -7.35 -4.93 11.01
N ARG A 162 -7.84 -3.90 10.36
CA ARG A 162 -8.21 -3.90 8.94
C ARG A 162 -7.37 -2.92 8.13
N THR A 163 -6.77 -1.96 8.79
CA THR A 163 -5.96 -0.89 8.21
C THR A 163 -4.71 -0.66 9.04
N LEU A 164 -3.73 0.02 8.48
CA LEU A 164 -2.59 0.51 9.28
C LEU A 164 -3.02 1.61 10.26
N GLY A 165 -4.07 2.36 9.92
CA GLY A 165 -4.67 3.35 10.79
C GLY A 165 -5.19 2.75 12.10
N ASP A 166 -5.81 1.57 12.05
CA ASP A 166 -6.29 0.88 13.26
C ASP A 166 -5.15 0.58 14.24
N MET A 167 -3.93 0.33 13.73
CA MET A 167 -2.75 0.10 14.57
C MET A 167 -2.29 1.39 15.25
N ILE A 168 -2.40 2.53 14.55
CA ILE A 168 -2.06 3.84 15.12
C ILE A 168 -3.13 4.25 16.13
N ASP A 169 -4.40 4.05 15.83
CA ASP A 169 -5.50 4.34 16.74
C ASP A 169 -5.37 3.56 18.04
N PHE A 170 -4.89 2.32 17.98
CA PHE A 170 -4.64 1.51 19.17
C PHE A 170 -3.60 2.12 20.12
N ILE A 171 -2.59 2.82 19.58
CA ILE A 171 -1.54 3.48 20.36
C ILE A 171 -1.74 4.99 20.46
N SER A 172 -2.84 5.52 19.95
CA SER A 172 -3.09 6.97 19.82
C SER A 172 -2.99 7.72 21.16
N PHE A 173 -3.38 7.09 22.29
CA PHE A 173 -3.23 7.70 23.62
C PHE A 173 -1.78 8.04 23.97
N ARG A 174 -0.79 7.29 23.43
CA ARG A 174 0.65 7.58 23.59
C ARG A 174 1.15 8.63 22.59
N LEU A 175 0.40 8.84 21.50
CA LEU A 175 0.76 9.75 20.43
C LEU A 175 0.03 11.09 20.53
N SER A 176 -0.88 11.27 21.48
CA SER A 176 -1.74 12.46 21.62
C SER A 176 -0.96 13.78 21.67
N ALA A 177 0.24 13.79 22.24
CA ALA A 177 1.12 14.97 22.30
C ALA A 177 1.65 15.39 20.90
N TYR A 178 1.62 14.49 19.91
CA TYR A 178 2.11 14.72 18.56
C TYR A 178 0.97 14.86 17.54
N GLU A 179 -0.27 14.68 17.98
CA GLU A 179 -1.46 14.79 17.12
C GLU A 179 -1.76 16.26 16.82
N LYS A 180 -1.90 16.56 15.52
CA LYS A 180 -2.37 17.86 15.05
C LYS A 180 -3.58 17.66 14.17
N LYS A 181 -4.75 18.15 14.60
CA LYS A 181 -5.97 18.16 13.79
C LYS A 181 -5.91 19.32 12.81
N VAL A 182 -6.15 19.02 11.53
CA VAL A 182 -6.23 20.00 10.46
C VAL A 182 -7.60 19.86 9.81
N SER A 183 -8.41 20.92 9.84
CA SER A 183 -9.64 21.01 9.07
C SER A 183 -9.29 21.50 7.67
N LEU A 184 -9.66 20.73 6.64
CA LEU A 184 -9.64 21.20 5.27
C LEU A 184 -10.90 22.05 5.08
N THR A 185 -10.75 23.37 5.07
CA THR A 185 -11.76 24.27 4.55
C THR A 185 -11.67 24.21 3.02
N ASP A 186 -12.82 24.14 2.34
CA ASP A 186 -12.93 24.04 0.88
C ASP A 186 -12.56 25.36 0.16
N ASP A 187 -11.59 26.09 0.64
CA ASP A 187 -11.00 27.22 -0.07
C ASP A 187 -9.96 26.74 -1.10
N VAL A 188 -10.41 25.91 -2.03
CA VAL A 188 -9.74 25.78 -3.33
C VAL A 188 -10.29 26.90 -4.21
N SER A 189 -9.87 28.13 -3.96
CA SER A 189 -9.94 29.16 -4.97
C SER A 189 -9.05 28.71 -6.14
N ASN A 190 -9.71 28.45 -7.27
CA ASN A 190 -9.08 28.21 -8.56
C ASN A 190 -8.23 29.43 -8.96
N GLU A 191 -6.99 29.45 -8.53
CA GLU A 191 -5.96 30.26 -9.16
C GLU A 191 -4.99 29.32 -9.86
N HIS A 192 -5.34 29.01 -11.11
CA HIS A 192 -4.35 28.61 -12.10
C HIS A 192 -3.80 29.90 -12.74
N PRO A 193 -2.49 30.14 -12.72
CA PRO A 193 -1.86 31.08 -13.63
C PRO A 193 -1.83 30.56 -15.04
#